data_06396e15cf763f966cd02b42fca4df27
#
_entry.id   06396e15cf763f966cd02b42fca4df27
#
_cell.length_a   1.000
_cell.length_b   1.000
_cell.length_c   1.000
_cell.angle_alpha   90.00
_cell.angle_beta   90.00
_cell.angle_gamma   90.00
#
_symmetry.space_group_name_H-M   'P 1'
#
loop_
_entity.id
_entity.type
_entity.pdbx_description
1 polymer ?
#
loop_
_entity_poly.entity_id
_entity_poly.type
_entity_poly.pdbx_seq_one_letter_code
_entity_poly.pdbx_strand_id
1 'polypeptide(L)'
;MYNKTMLAALITGTLIASTAVANESKDPNFGGPDAVDNQIAADNEKNKPDFKSRLEANNLNIGFDYSAIAIGATEKLDGSDDFASSGMFRFYGSWNFIGGKSKNTGGLVWKAEHRHSYTDTSVKNFEFGIGGLGLVTPPFSDEGTRLTNLYYKQKLLNGKATIVAGFLDVTDFVDVFAMASPWTGFMNFAFSTGTTTIALPGDATLGVAGGVMLTDELYMVGSFVDMNSDPTDPFDGFNTFFDDNKYFKSVELGWTKSQGQIYVDNIHFTLWHADESEMQGTTKGQGINFSASRLIDGKWLPFLRAGYSEDAGTLMEKSVSAGFGYYGLGGPSNNLGAAINWGEVKGSSDQYTTEVFYLMKPHPSIEVTADIQYIVNPALNPDQDVLMYGLRARAAW
;
A
#
# COMPACT_ATOMS: atom_id res chain seq x y z
N MET A 1 11.20 -61.59 28.99
CA MET A 1 9.81 -61.16 28.71
C MET A 1 9.69 -59.72 29.22
N TYR A 2 9.82 -58.76 28.31
CA TYR A 2 9.68 -57.34 28.65
C TYR A 2 8.35 -56.83 28.06
N ASN A 3 7.44 -56.44 28.89
CA ASN A 3 6.19 -55.77 28.51
C ASN A 3 6.46 -54.33 28.11
N LYS A 4 6.19 -53.97 26.87
CA LYS A 4 6.17 -52.59 26.39
C LYS A 4 4.74 -52.08 26.50
N THR A 5 4.43 -51.29 27.52
CA THR A 5 3.17 -50.52 27.58
C THR A 5 3.44 -49.19 26.93
N MET A 6 2.88 -48.98 25.75
CA MET A 6 2.93 -47.74 25.00
C MET A 6 1.90 -46.79 25.58
N LEU A 7 2.32 -45.71 26.21
CA LEU A 7 1.47 -44.62 26.70
C LEU A 7 1.12 -43.71 25.53
N ALA A 8 -0.09 -43.86 24.98
CA ALA A 8 -0.66 -42.93 24.01
C ALA A 8 -1.23 -41.74 24.78
N ALA A 9 -0.48 -40.63 24.79
CA ALA A 9 -1.00 -39.34 25.22
C ALA A 9 -1.87 -38.76 24.11
N LEU A 10 -3.19 -38.80 24.29
CA LEU A 10 -4.13 -38.02 23.48
C LEU A 10 -3.95 -36.54 23.83
N ILE A 11 -3.27 -35.79 22.97
CA ILE A 11 -3.32 -34.33 22.99
C ILE A 11 -4.62 -33.93 22.29
N THR A 12 -5.70 -33.80 23.05
CA THR A 12 -6.88 -33.08 22.62
C THR A 12 -6.56 -31.59 22.66
N GLY A 13 -5.92 -31.10 21.60
CA GLY A 13 -5.82 -29.67 21.32
C GLY A 13 -7.20 -29.16 20.92
N THR A 14 -7.88 -28.51 21.84
CA THR A 14 -9.03 -27.66 21.52
C THR A 14 -8.50 -26.55 20.60
N LEU A 15 -8.71 -26.71 19.30
CA LEU A 15 -8.60 -25.64 18.33
C LEU A 15 -9.69 -24.61 18.68
N ILE A 16 -9.33 -23.62 19.51
CA ILE A 16 -10.10 -22.38 19.57
C ILE A 16 -9.84 -21.72 18.22
N ALA A 17 -10.76 -21.92 17.28
CA ALA A 17 -10.82 -21.13 16.08
C ALA A 17 -11.17 -19.71 16.52
N SER A 18 -10.14 -18.89 16.77
CA SER A 18 -10.31 -17.45 16.79
C SER A 18 -10.70 -17.07 15.37
N THR A 19 -11.99 -16.82 15.15
CA THR A 19 -12.46 -16.15 13.95
C THR A 19 -11.73 -14.83 13.90
N ALA A 20 -10.84 -14.66 12.91
CA ALA A 20 -10.39 -13.33 12.52
C ALA A 20 -11.64 -12.65 11.96
N VAL A 21 -12.37 -11.97 12.82
CA VAL A 21 -13.45 -11.07 12.42
C VAL A 21 -12.72 -9.85 11.89
N ALA A 22 -12.96 -9.49 10.64
CA ALA A 22 -12.63 -8.16 10.16
C ALA A 22 -13.27 -7.19 11.16
N ASN A 23 -12.46 -6.58 12.01
CA ASN A 23 -12.95 -5.62 12.97
C ASN A 23 -13.51 -4.46 12.16
N GLU A 24 -14.81 -4.17 12.32
CA GLU A 24 -15.33 -2.89 11.87
C GLU A 24 -14.45 -1.82 12.52
N SER A 25 -13.68 -1.11 11.72
CA SER A 25 -12.86 -0.02 12.22
C SER A 25 -13.75 0.88 13.05
N LYS A 26 -13.43 1.05 14.33
CA LYS A 26 -14.19 1.95 15.24
C LYS A 26 -14.25 3.37 14.70
N ASP A 27 -13.43 3.66 13.68
CA ASP A 27 -13.27 4.98 13.08
C ASP A 27 -12.99 4.86 11.57
N PRO A 28 -14.03 4.56 10.76
CA PRO A 28 -13.88 4.40 9.31
C PRO A 28 -13.33 5.68 8.69
N ASN A 29 -12.20 5.57 8.00
CA ASN A 29 -11.53 6.66 7.31
C ASN A 29 -11.56 6.42 5.81
N PHE A 30 -11.76 7.49 5.04
CA PHE A 30 -11.39 7.52 3.63
C PHE A 30 -9.93 7.92 3.54
N GLY A 31 -9.06 6.99 3.16
CA GLY A 31 -7.64 7.21 3.00
C GLY A 31 -6.89 7.57 4.29
N GLY A 32 -5.66 7.96 4.13
CA GLY A 32 -4.71 8.32 5.16
C GLY A 32 -3.52 7.38 5.18
N PRO A 33 -2.41 7.76 5.82
CA PRO A 33 -1.19 6.96 5.86
C PRO A 33 -1.48 5.54 6.33
N ASP A 34 -1.07 4.57 5.52
CA ASP A 34 -1.27 3.15 5.80
C ASP A 34 -2.76 2.77 6.02
N ALA A 35 -3.68 3.40 5.23
CA ALA A 35 -5.12 3.22 5.34
C ALA A 35 -5.56 1.74 5.32
N VAL A 36 -4.83 0.90 4.61
CA VAL A 36 -5.08 -0.53 4.45
C VAL A 36 -4.74 -1.32 5.71
N ASP A 37 -3.72 -0.95 6.47
CA ASP A 37 -3.24 -1.70 7.64
C ASP A 37 -4.29 -1.81 8.75
N ASN A 38 -5.28 -0.92 8.74
CA ASN A 38 -6.31 -0.85 9.77
C ASN A 38 -7.54 -1.74 9.52
N GLN A 39 -7.67 -2.35 8.33
CA GLN A 39 -8.89 -3.06 7.94
C GLN A 39 -8.93 -4.52 8.43
N ILE A 40 -7.78 -5.18 8.55
CA ILE A 40 -7.64 -6.61 8.86
C ILE A 40 -6.71 -6.85 10.06
N ALA A 41 -6.26 -5.82 10.76
CA ALA A 41 -5.40 -5.96 11.92
C ALA A 41 -6.10 -6.75 13.04
N ALA A 42 -5.52 -7.89 13.44
CA ALA A 42 -5.94 -8.58 14.65
C ALA A 42 -5.68 -7.67 15.86
N ASP A 43 -6.62 -7.64 16.82
CA ASP A 43 -6.55 -6.83 18.04
C ASP A 43 -5.23 -7.00 18.80
N ASN A 44 -4.25 -6.17 18.50
CA ASN A 44 -2.99 -6.06 19.26
C ASN A 44 -3.08 -5.03 20.41
N GLU A 45 -4.29 -4.58 20.75
CA GLU A 45 -4.51 -3.53 21.75
C GLU A 45 -4.07 -3.89 23.19
N LYS A 46 -3.79 -5.16 23.47
CA LYS A 46 -3.53 -5.61 24.86
C LYS A 46 -2.16 -5.24 25.43
N ASN A 47 -1.23 -4.74 24.62
CA ASN A 47 0.17 -4.48 25.05
C ASN A 47 0.71 -3.10 24.66
N LYS A 48 -0.12 -2.07 24.57
CA LYS A 48 0.35 -0.70 24.29
C LYS A 48 1.17 -0.17 25.48
N PRO A 49 2.35 0.45 25.25
CA PRO A 49 3.08 1.15 26.28
C PRO A 49 2.24 2.23 26.97
N ASP A 50 2.36 2.41 28.27
CA ASP A 50 1.59 3.38 29.07
C ASP A 50 1.66 4.81 28.52
N PHE A 51 2.80 5.24 27.97
CA PHE A 51 2.93 6.58 27.38
C PHE A 51 2.05 6.75 26.12
N LYS A 52 1.91 5.73 25.25
CA LYS A 52 1.04 5.80 24.06
C LYS A 52 -0.43 5.93 24.47
N SER A 53 -0.87 5.18 25.47
CA SER A 53 -2.23 5.28 26.01
C SER A 53 -2.52 6.69 26.56
N ARG A 54 -1.54 7.36 27.17
CA ARG A 54 -1.67 8.76 27.62
C ARG A 54 -1.76 9.75 26.47
N LEU A 55 -1.03 9.53 25.37
CA LEU A 55 -1.11 10.36 24.18
C LEU A 55 -2.48 10.19 23.51
N GLU A 56 -2.94 8.96 23.35
CA GLU A 56 -4.25 8.62 22.78
C GLU A 56 -5.41 9.24 23.60
N ALA A 57 -5.27 9.30 24.93
CA ALA A 57 -6.24 9.99 25.79
C ALA A 57 -6.38 11.49 25.47
N ASN A 58 -5.37 12.09 24.84
CA ASN A 58 -5.34 13.46 24.34
C ASN A 58 -5.57 13.55 22.82
N ASN A 59 -6.08 12.49 22.19
CA ASN A 59 -6.32 12.37 20.76
C ASN A 59 -5.04 12.56 19.91
N LEU A 60 -3.87 12.26 20.46
CA LEU A 60 -2.57 12.32 19.81
C LEU A 60 -2.06 10.88 19.63
N ASN A 61 -1.83 10.49 18.39
CA ASN A 61 -1.22 9.20 18.03
C ASN A 61 0.15 9.45 17.41
N ILE A 62 1.16 8.73 17.88
CA ILE A 62 2.53 8.79 17.36
C ILE A 62 3.03 7.36 17.17
N GLY A 63 3.64 7.11 16.03
CA GLY A 63 4.28 5.86 15.71
C GLY A 63 5.59 6.09 14.96
N PHE A 64 6.45 5.11 15.03
CA PHE A 64 7.62 5.01 14.18
C PHE A 64 7.90 3.54 13.90
N ASP A 65 8.44 3.28 12.74
CA ASP A 65 8.91 1.96 12.38
C ASP A 65 10.19 2.03 11.55
N TYR A 66 10.81 0.88 11.46
CA TYR A 66 11.94 0.64 10.58
C TYR A 66 11.68 -0.61 9.76
N SER A 67 11.78 -0.48 8.45
CA SER A 67 11.64 -1.57 7.50
C SER A 67 12.96 -1.78 6.76
N ALA A 68 13.33 -3.03 6.55
CA ALA A 68 14.46 -3.41 5.71
C ALA A 68 14.04 -4.51 4.74
N ILE A 69 14.58 -4.46 3.53
CA ILE A 69 14.32 -5.44 2.47
C ILE A 69 15.63 -5.86 1.81
N ALA A 70 15.72 -7.13 1.46
CA ALA A 70 16.75 -7.69 0.62
C ALA A 70 16.11 -8.54 -0.47
N ILE A 71 16.54 -8.40 -1.70
CA ILE A 71 15.99 -9.09 -2.86
C ILE A 71 17.12 -9.52 -3.81
N GLY A 72 16.96 -10.69 -4.40
CA GLY A 72 17.86 -11.21 -5.41
C GLY A 72 17.10 -11.73 -6.63
N ALA A 73 17.78 -11.83 -7.76
CA ALA A 73 17.24 -12.33 -9.02
C ALA A 73 18.17 -13.35 -9.65
N THR A 74 17.59 -14.28 -10.45
CA THR A 74 18.37 -15.30 -11.17
C THR A 74 19.00 -14.77 -12.45
N GLU A 75 18.40 -13.74 -13.05
CA GLU A 75 18.81 -13.14 -14.32
C GLU A 75 18.87 -11.62 -14.19
N LYS A 76 19.73 -10.99 -14.97
CA LYS A 76 19.95 -9.55 -14.99
C LYS A 76 20.46 -9.06 -16.33
N LEU A 77 20.35 -7.80 -16.61
CA LEU A 77 21.00 -7.14 -17.75
C LEU A 77 22.52 -7.07 -17.51
N ASP A 78 23.28 -7.06 -18.60
CA ASP A 78 24.75 -6.94 -18.55
C ASP A 78 25.18 -5.66 -17.80
N GLY A 79 26.06 -5.86 -16.83
CA GLY A 79 26.58 -4.77 -16.00
C GLY A 79 25.68 -4.33 -14.84
N SER A 80 24.51 -4.95 -14.66
CA SER A 80 23.61 -4.69 -13.54
C SER A 80 23.88 -5.62 -12.34
N ASP A 81 23.28 -5.30 -11.21
CA ASP A 81 23.33 -6.12 -9.99
C ASP A 81 22.26 -7.21 -10.01
N ASP A 82 22.56 -8.36 -9.41
CA ASP A 82 21.61 -9.47 -9.18
C ASP A 82 21.06 -9.50 -7.74
N PHE A 83 21.45 -8.52 -6.93
CA PHE A 83 21.02 -8.38 -5.54
C PHE A 83 20.95 -6.89 -5.16
N ALA A 84 19.90 -6.54 -4.42
CA ALA A 84 19.73 -5.20 -3.84
C ALA A 84 19.17 -5.30 -2.42
N SER A 85 19.51 -4.30 -1.60
CA SER A 85 18.99 -4.20 -0.24
C SER A 85 18.85 -2.74 0.17
N SER A 86 17.72 -2.40 0.79
CA SER A 86 17.39 -1.04 1.23
C SER A 86 16.71 -1.03 2.58
N GLY A 87 16.78 0.10 3.27
CA GLY A 87 16.11 0.33 4.53
C GLY A 87 15.35 1.64 4.55
N MET A 88 14.36 1.72 5.43
CA MET A 88 13.57 2.92 5.60
C MET A 88 13.12 3.06 7.05
N PHE A 89 13.32 4.25 7.60
CA PHE A 89 12.74 4.69 8.86
C PHE A 89 11.53 5.57 8.57
N ARG A 90 10.42 5.38 9.31
CA ARG A 90 9.23 6.22 9.24
C ARG A 90 8.88 6.78 10.61
N PHE A 91 8.51 8.05 10.63
CA PHE A 91 7.89 8.73 11.76
C PHE A 91 6.55 9.29 11.34
N TYR A 92 5.47 8.87 12.00
CA TYR A 92 4.12 9.25 11.62
C TYR A 92 3.22 9.48 12.82
N GLY A 93 2.13 10.20 12.59
CA GLY A 93 1.14 10.41 13.63
C GLY A 93 -0.05 11.23 13.20
N SER A 94 -0.95 11.42 14.15
CA SER A 94 -2.12 12.28 14.01
C SER A 94 -2.50 12.93 15.33
N TRP A 95 -3.01 14.16 15.25
CA TRP A 95 -3.51 14.87 16.40
C TRP A 95 -4.88 15.50 16.11
N ASN A 96 -5.94 14.92 16.68
CA ASN A 96 -7.31 15.39 16.54
C ASN A 96 -7.63 16.39 17.67
N PHE A 97 -7.47 17.68 17.42
CA PHE A 97 -7.68 18.75 18.42
C PHE A 97 -9.07 19.41 18.31
N ILE A 98 -9.87 19.07 17.28
CA ILE A 98 -11.24 19.53 17.10
C ILE A 98 -12.18 18.34 17.24
N GLY A 99 -13.35 18.56 17.87
CA GLY A 99 -14.44 17.58 17.94
C GLY A 99 -14.38 16.62 19.13
N GLY A 100 -13.25 16.50 19.83
CA GLY A 100 -13.11 15.69 21.04
C GLY A 100 -13.61 14.25 20.85
N LYS A 101 -14.69 13.88 21.55
CA LYS A 101 -15.34 12.56 21.45
C LYS A 101 -16.41 12.47 20.35
N SER A 102 -16.61 13.51 19.59
CA SER A 102 -17.54 13.54 18.45
C SER A 102 -17.01 12.65 17.30
N LYS A 103 -17.90 12.20 16.43
CA LYS A 103 -17.50 11.58 15.15
C LYS A 103 -17.08 12.61 14.10
N ASN A 104 -17.34 13.89 14.33
CA ASN A 104 -16.89 15.02 13.50
C ASN A 104 -15.61 15.59 14.11
N THR A 105 -14.46 15.04 13.75
CA THR A 105 -13.15 15.43 14.29
C THR A 105 -12.34 16.20 13.26
N GLY A 106 -11.48 17.11 13.75
CA GLY A 106 -10.51 17.83 12.92
C GLY A 106 -9.13 17.79 13.53
N GLY A 107 -8.08 17.68 12.71
CA GLY A 107 -6.73 17.58 13.21
C GLY A 107 -5.67 17.51 12.13
N LEU A 108 -4.43 17.37 12.56
CA LEU A 108 -3.26 17.20 11.68
C LEU A 108 -2.87 15.74 11.56
N VAL A 109 -2.35 15.38 10.40
CA VAL A 109 -1.73 14.08 10.10
C VAL A 109 -0.37 14.36 9.49
N TRP A 110 0.63 13.59 9.90
CA TRP A 110 2.00 13.70 9.37
C TRP A 110 2.65 12.34 9.17
N LYS A 111 3.53 12.26 8.18
CA LYS A 111 4.46 11.14 7.96
C LYS A 111 5.72 11.69 7.30
N ALA A 112 6.86 11.40 7.91
CA ALA A 112 8.19 11.68 7.36
C ALA A 112 8.99 10.38 7.31
N GLU A 113 9.85 10.26 6.31
CA GLU A 113 10.63 9.05 6.06
C GLU A 113 12.10 9.38 5.86
N HIS A 114 12.95 8.42 6.16
CA HIS A 114 14.34 8.41 5.73
C HIS A 114 14.62 7.09 5.01
N ARG A 115 14.91 7.18 3.72
CA ARG A 115 15.14 6.06 2.81
C ARG A 115 16.63 5.96 2.48
N HIS A 116 17.19 4.76 2.51
CA HIS A 116 18.59 4.52 2.19
C HIS A 116 18.80 3.12 1.61
N SER A 117 19.84 2.99 0.80
CA SER A 117 20.30 1.70 0.30
C SER A 117 21.45 1.15 1.15
N TYR A 118 21.55 -0.18 1.25
CA TYR A 118 22.71 -0.89 1.80
C TYR A 118 23.65 -1.38 0.70
N THR A 119 23.20 -1.35 -0.55
CA THR A 119 23.90 -1.75 -1.77
C THR A 119 24.01 -0.58 -2.72
N ASP A 120 24.89 -0.66 -3.72
CA ASP A 120 25.09 0.40 -4.72
C ASP A 120 23.81 0.66 -5.52
N THR A 121 23.05 -0.41 -5.85
CA THR A 121 21.72 -0.31 -6.43
C THR A 121 20.67 -0.42 -5.31
N SER A 122 19.76 0.56 -5.23
CA SER A 122 18.60 0.51 -4.31
C SER A 122 17.54 -0.47 -4.81
N VAL A 123 16.72 -0.97 -3.90
CA VAL A 123 15.64 -1.90 -4.26
C VAL A 123 14.65 -1.27 -5.24
N LYS A 124 14.35 0.02 -5.14
CA LYS A 124 13.54 0.76 -6.13
C LYS A 124 14.12 0.67 -7.55
N ASN A 125 15.45 0.80 -7.69
CA ASN A 125 16.12 0.82 -8.99
C ASN A 125 16.48 -0.58 -9.51
N PHE A 126 16.36 -1.61 -8.69
CA PHE A 126 16.73 -2.98 -9.02
C PHE A 126 15.92 -3.54 -10.20
N GLU A 127 14.66 -3.11 -10.35
CA GLU A 127 13.78 -3.57 -11.43
C GLU A 127 14.36 -3.31 -12.81
N PHE A 128 15.01 -2.16 -13.02
CA PHE A 128 15.62 -1.81 -14.30
C PHE A 128 16.82 -2.70 -14.62
N GLY A 129 17.57 -3.09 -13.60
CA GLY A 129 18.73 -3.99 -13.72
C GLY A 129 18.38 -5.41 -14.10
N ILE A 130 17.20 -5.89 -13.77
CA ILE A 130 16.71 -7.21 -14.16
C ILE A 130 15.83 -7.18 -15.41
N GLY A 131 15.56 -5.99 -15.94
CA GLY A 131 14.80 -5.79 -17.17
C GLY A 131 13.28 -5.82 -17.00
N GLY A 132 12.78 -5.79 -15.78
CA GLY A 132 11.35 -5.76 -15.50
C GLY A 132 10.80 -4.37 -15.26
N LEU A 133 9.48 -4.22 -15.21
CA LEU A 133 8.78 -2.99 -14.85
C LEU A 133 7.72 -3.25 -13.77
N GLY A 134 7.59 -2.31 -12.83
CA GLY A 134 6.60 -2.36 -11.76
C GLY A 134 6.88 -3.42 -10.70
N LEU A 135 8.11 -3.73 -10.43
CA LEU A 135 8.51 -4.90 -9.67
C LEU A 135 8.57 -4.70 -8.19
N VAL A 136 9.22 -3.65 -7.72
CA VAL A 136 9.55 -3.59 -6.31
C VAL A 136 9.12 -2.29 -5.70
N THR A 137 8.64 -2.40 -4.50
CA THR A 137 8.11 -1.31 -3.70
C THR A 137 8.92 -0.02 -3.86
N PRO A 138 8.40 0.99 -4.57
CA PRO A 138 9.07 2.28 -4.80
C PRO A 138 9.60 2.96 -3.53
N PRO A 139 8.99 2.77 -2.34
CA PRO A 139 9.51 3.34 -1.11
C PRO A 139 10.89 2.87 -0.67
N PHE A 140 11.38 1.71 -1.13
CA PHE A 140 12.73 1.24 -0.77
C PHE A 140 13.80 1.80 -1.71
N SER A 141 13.91 3.12 -1.72
CA SER A 141 14.87 3.91 -2.50
C SER A 141 16.07 4.35 -1.65
N ASP A 142 16.93 5.18 -2.22
CA ASP A 142 18.07 5.86 -1.59
C ASP A 142 17.89 7.39 -1.53
N GLU A 143 16.64 7.86 -1.64
CA GLU A 143 16.30 9.29 -1.78
C GLU A 143 16.37 10.10 -0.48
N GLY A 144 16.91 9.54 0.61
CA GLY A 144 17.19 10.25 1.85
C GLY A 144 15.97 10.64 2.67
N THR A 145 16.06 11.76 3.39
CA THR A 145 14.99 12.25 4.27
C THR A 145 13.98 13.03 3.45
N ARG A 146 12.69 12.72 3.68
CA ARG A 146 11.59 13.30 2.92
C ARG A 146 10.31 13.41 3.76
N LEU A 147 9.48 14.36 3.41
CA LEU A 147 8.09 14.40 3.85
C LEU A 147 7.27 13.48 2.94
N THR A 148 6.27 12.79 3.48
CA THR A 148 5.27 12.08 2.69
C THR A 148 3.88 12.61 2.93
N ASN A 149 3.56 12.99 4.16
CA ASN A 149 2.27 13.59 4.50
C ASN A 149 2.44 14.71 5.53
N LEU A 150 1.75 15.82 5.30
CA LEU A 150 1.50 16.86 6.30
C LEU A 150 0.22 17.60 5.91
N TYR A 151 -0.92 17.18 6.43
CA TYR A 151 -2.20 17.75 6.05
C TYR A 151 -3.16 17.92 7.22
N TYR A 152 -4.09 18.84 7.07
CA TYR A 152 -5.27 18.93 7.92
C TYR A 152 -6.33 17.96 7.43
N LYS A 153 -6.94 17.22 8.37
CA LYS A 153 -8.04 16.28 8.12
C LYS A 153 -9.28 16.73 8.88
N GLN A 154 -10.42 16.77 8.19
CA GLN A 154 -11.73 17.04 8.78
C GLN A 154 -12.70 15.91 8.47
N LYS A 155 -13.24 15.27 9.52
CA LYS A 155 -14.40 14.39 9.43
C LYS A 155 -15.69 15.17 9.61
N LEU A 156 -16.69 14.86 8.80
CA LEU A 156 -17.99 15.50 8.73
C LEU A 156 -19.11 14.45 8.66
N LEU A 157 -20.35 14.89 8.76
CA LEU A 157 -21.56 14.04 8.60
C LEU A 157 -21.53 12.82 9.52
N ASN A 158 -21.11 12.99 10.78
CA ASN A 158 -20.94 11.92 11.75
C ASN A 158 -19.94 10.84 11.30
N GLY A 159 -18.83 11.26 10.66
CA GLY A 159 -17.78 10.40 10.16
C GLY A 159 -18.06 9.81 8.76
N LYS A 160 -19.21 10.09 8.15
CA LYS A 160 -19.56 9.62 6.79
C LYS A 160 -18.83 10.38 5.67
N ALA A 161 -18.17 11.50 5.97
CA ALA A 161 -17.33 12.24 5.04
C ALA A 161 -16.00 12.60 5.67
N THR A 162 -14.95 12.62 4.86
CA THR A 162 -13.61 13.06 5.23
C THR A 162 -13.07 13.97 4.12
N ILE A 163 -12.49 15.10 4.51
CA ILE A 163 -11.77 16.00 3.61
C ILE A 163 -10.38 16.19 4.20
N VAL A 164 -9.37 16.19 3.35
CA VAL A 164 -7.97 16.48 3.71
C VAL A 164 -7.43 17.58 2.80
N ALA A 165 -6.55 18.43 3.33
CA ALA A 165 -5.91 19.50 2.59
C ALA A 165 -4.49 19.74 3.13
N GLY A 166 -3.51 19.85 2.26
CA GLY A 166 -2.10 20.04 2.56
C GLY A 166 -1.21 19.19 1.69
N PHE A 167 -0.11 18.71 2.21
CA PHE A 167 0.83 17.81 1.53
C PHE A 167 0.39 16.35 1.74
N LEU A 168 0.01 15.68 0.67
CA LEU A 168 -0.57 14.32 0.70
C LEU A 168 0.32 13.33 -0.05
N ASP A 169 0.31 12.08 0.39
CA ASP A 169 0.57 10.95 -0.47
C ASP A 169 -0.77 10.56 -1.12
N VAL A 170 -0.91 10.83 -2.41
CA VAL A 170 -2.19 10.62 -3.11
C VAL A 170 -2.56 9.15 -3.24
N THR A 171 -1.59 8.24 -3.12
CA THR A 171 -1.82 6.79 -3.13
C THR A 171 -2.72 6.32 -1.98
N ASP A 172 -2.79 7.11 -0.90
CA ASP A 172 -3.70 6.86 0.22
C ASP A 172 -5.19 7.06 -0.17
N PHE A 173 -5.49 7.70 -1.31
CA PHE A 173 -6.84 8.13 -1.70
C PHE A 173 -7.27 7.66 -3.09
N VAL A 174 -6.46 6.89 -3.81
CA VAL A 174 -6.70 6.50 -5.20
C VAL A 174 -6.57 5.00 -5.36
N ASP A 175 -7.63 4.33 -5.83
CA ASP A 175 -7.65 2.90 -6.16
C ASP A 175 -7.07 2.00 -5.05
N VAL A 176 -7.46 2.26 -3.80
CA VAL A 176 -6.96 1.58 -2.60
C VAL A 176 -7.73 0.29 -2.35
N PHE A 177 -7.04 -0.78 -2.00
CA PHE A 177 -7.63 -2.04 -1.55
C PHE A 177 -6.77 -2.70 -0.46
N ALA A 178 -7.31 -3.75 0.19
CA ALA A 178 -6.73 -4.31 1.41
C ALA A 178 -5.31 -4.88 1.31
N MET A 179 -4.81 -5.20 0.12
CA MET A 179 -3.46 -5.76 -0.06
C MET A 179 -2.51 -4.80 -0.80
N ALA A 180 -2.92 -3.54 -0.98
CA ALA A 180 -2.11 -2.53 -1.66
C ALA A 180 -0.90 -2.05 -0.85
N SER A 181 -0.86 -2.31 0.47
CA SER A 181 0.22 -1.82 1.33
C SER A 181 1.56 -2.46 0.98
N PRO A 182 2.58 -1.67 0.61
CA PRO A 182 3.92 -2.18 0.32
C PRO A 182 4.66 -2.65 1.59
N TRP A 183 4.10 -2.45 2.76
CA TRP A 183 4.67 -2.84 4.06
C TRP A 183 4.23 -4.23 4.50
N THR A 184 3.00 -4.60 4.18
CA THR A 184 2.33 -5.79 4.71
C THR A 184 1.68 -6.66 3.63
N GLY A 185 1.53 -6.13 2.41
CA GLY A 185 0.98 -6.79 1.24
C GLY A 185 2.06 -7.23 0.24
N PHE A 186 1.66 -7.27 -1.02
CA PHE A 186 2.53 -7.57 -2.16
C PHE A 186 3.69 -6.57 -2.26
N MET A 187 4.85 -7.05 -2.69
CA MET A 187 6.02 -6.21 -2.97
C MET A 187 6.00 -5.66 -4.39
N ASN A 188 5.38 -6.39 -5.32
CA ASN A 188 5.28 -5.95 -6.70
C ASN A 188 4.22 -4.87 -6.87
N PHE A 189 4.60 -3.76 -7.49
CA PHE A 189 3.72 -2.60 -7.66
C PHE A 189 2.52 -2.90 -8.59
N ALA A 190 2.61 -3.91 -9.45
CA ALA A 190 1.47 -4.35 -10.26
C ALA A 190 0.26 -4.81 -9.42
N PHE A 191 0.47 -5.16 -8.14
CA PHE A 191 -0.57 -5.54 -7.19
C PHE A 191 -0.89 -4.43 -6.18
N SER A 192 -0.29 -3.25 -6.33
CA SER A 192 -0.52 -2.07 -5.48
C SER A 192 -1.54 -1.10 -6.11
N THR A 193 -1.64 0.11 -5.60
CA THR A 193 -2.47 1.18 -6.12
C THR A 193 -2.25 1.40 -7.61
N GLY A 194 -3.34 1.50 -8.36
CA GLY A 194 -3.32 1.81 -9.79
C GLY A 194 -2.84 0.69 -10.70
N THR A 195 -2.41 -0.46 -10.18
CA THR A 195 -1.92 -1.60 -10.96
C THR A 195 -0.95 -1.22 -12.08
N THR A 196 -0.04 -0.25 -11.82
CA THR A 196 0.94 0.29 -12.78
C THR A 196 0.36 1.13 -13.93
N THR A 197 -0.94 1.39 -13.95
CA THR A 197 -1.66 2.12 -15.01
C THR A 197 -2.18 3.49 -14.58
N ILE A 198 -1.71 4.05 -13.45
CA ILE A 198 -2.01 5.42 -13.02
C ILE A 198 -0.70 6.22 -12.97
N ALA A 199 -0.69 7.40 -13.59
CA ALA A 199 0.41 8.35 -13.48
C ALA A 199 0.27 9.14 -12.16
N LEU A 200 0.80 8.58 -11.09
CA LEU A 200 0.73 9.17 -9.75
C LEU A 200 1.79 10.26 -9.58
N PRO A 201 1.49 11.40 -8.96
CA PRO A 201 2.50 12.37 -8.54
C PRO A 201 3.40 11.77 -7.44
N GLY A 202 4.47 12.47 -7.11
CA GLY A 202 5.34 12.12 -5.98
C GLY A 202 4.62 12.21 -4.63
N ASP A 203 5.27 11.71 -3.57
CA ASP A 203 4.80 11.89 -2.19
C ASP A 203 4.76 13.40 -1.81
N ALA A 204 4.09 13.73 -0.73
CA ALA A 204 3.96 15.11 -0.22
C ALA A 204 3.46 16.12 -1.27
N THR A 205 2.57 15.70 -2.14
CA THR A 205 1.97 16.61 -3.12
C THR A 205 0.97 17.56 -2.48
N LEU A 206 1.05 18.86 -2.82
CA LEU A 206 0.11 19.84 -2.32
C LEU A 206 -1.25 19.67 -2.98
N GLY A 207 -2.33 19.69 -2.19
CA GLY A 207 -3.67 19.64 -2.72
C GLY A 207 -4.74 19.22 -1.73
N VAL A 208 -5.81 18.66 -2.26
CA VAL A 208 -6.98 18.21 -1.50
C VAL A 208 -7.40 16.82 -1.95
N ALA A 209 -7.88 16.02 -0.99
CA ALA A 209 -8.52 14.74 -1.27
C ALA A 209 -9.65 14.51 -0.26
N GLY A 210 -10.48 13.52 -0.52
CA GLY A 210 -11.50 13.14 0.45
C GLY A 210 -12.50 12.17 -0.11
N GLY A 211 -13.36 11.66 0.79
CA GLY A 211 -14.39 10.71 0.44
C GLY A 211 -15.66 10.93 1.23
N VAL A 212 -16.76 10.41 0.70
CA VAL A 212 -18.08 10.49 1.33
C VAL A 212 -18.89 9.23 1.05
N MET A 213 -19.57 8.73 2.07
CA MET A 213 -20.63 7.73 1.89
C MET A 213 -21.87 8.42 1.31
N LEU A 214 -22.25 8.07 0.08
CA LEU A 214 -23.47 8.53 -0.58
C LEU A 214 -24.70 7.83 -0.02
N THR A 215 -24.56 6.55 0.29
CA THR A 215 -25.51 5.71 1.02
C THR A 215 -24.78 4.93 2.10
N ASP A 216 -25.38 3.93 2.73
CA ASP A 216 -24.66 3.05 3.68
C ASP A 216 -23.70 2.08 2.96
N GLU A 217 -23.84 1.88 1.65
CA GLU A 217 -23.05 0.95 0.83
C GLU A 217 -22.31 1.61 -0.35
N LEU A 218 -22.77 2.78 -0.83
CA LEU A 218 -22.13 3.48 -1.95
C LEU A 218 -21.30 4.63 -1.44
N TYR A 219 -20.12 4.79 -2.03
CA TYR A 219 -19.20 5.88 -1.67
C TYR A 219 -18.59 6.54 -2.91
N MET A 220 -18.05 7.72 -2.70
CA MET A 220 -17.24 8.45 -3.66
C MET A 220 -15.97 8.95 -2.96
N VAL A 221 -14.82 8.82 -3.63
CA VAL A 221 -13.53 9.40 -3.23
C VAL A 221 -13.02 10.25 -4.39
N GLY A 222 -12.29 11.33 -4.10
CA GLY A 222 -11.69 12.15 -5.13
C GLY A 222 -10.45 12.87 -4.63
N SER A 223 -9.60 13.26 -5.58
CA SER A 223 -8.39 14.04 -5.32
C SER A 223 -8.16 15.11 -6.39
N PHE A 224 -7.52 16.20 -5.97
CA PHE A 224 -7.02 17.27 -6.83
C PHE A 224 -5.72 17.77 -6.21
N VAL A 225 -4.60 17.43 -6.82
CA VAL A 225 -3.26 17.64 -6.25
C VAL A 225 -2.28 18.08 -7.34
N ASP A 226 -1.18 18.70 -6.90
CA ASP A 226 -0.07 19.09 -7.76
C ASP A 226 0.59 17.85 -8.43
N MET A 227 1.03 18.00 -9.67
CA MET A 227 1.72 16.94 -10.41
C MET A 227 3.25 17.05 -10.30
N ASN A 228 3.80 18.22 -9.89
CA ASN A 228 5.23 18.52 -9.83
C ASN A 228 5.79 18.53 -8.40
N SER A 229 5.23 17.72 -7.50
CA SER A 229 5.70 17.67 -6.11
C SER A 229 7.12 17.13 -5.95
N ASP A 230 7.92 17.76 -5.08
CA ASP A 230 9.20 17.25 -4.60
C ASP A 230 9.10 16.95 -3.09
N PRO A 231 9.09 15.68 -2.67
CA PRO A 231 8.99 15.32 -1.26
C PRO A 231 10.25 15.64 -0.44
N THR A 232 11.37 15.99 -1.08
CA THR A 232 12.60 16.47 -0.41
C THR A 232 12.60 17.99 -0.21
N ASP A 233 11.83 18.72 -1.03
CA ASP A 233 11.52 20.16 -0.86
C ASP A 233 10.00 20.41 -0.97
N PRO A 234 9.19 19.89 -0.04
CA PRO A 234 7.74 19.90 -0.16
C PRO A 234 7.14 21.31 -0.19
N PHE A 235 7.82 22.33 0.37
CA PHE A 235 7.32 23.69 0.39
C PHE A 235 7.39 24.39 -0.97
N ASP A 236 8.23 23.91 -1.89
CA ASP A 236 8.17 24.35 -3.28
C ASP A 236 6.85 24.01 -3.97
N GLY A 237 6.13 23.02 -3.43
CA GLY A 237 4.77 22.67 -3.85
C GLY A 237 3.78 23.84 -3.83
N PHE A 238 4.02 24.92 -3.06
CA PHE A 238 3.20 26.13 -3.18
C PHE A 238 3.46 26.87 -4.49
N ASN A 239 4.70 26.89 -4.99
CA ASN A 239 5.04 27.49 -6.28
C ASN A 239 4.50 26.64 -7.40
N THR A 240 4.81 25.34 -7.41
CA THR A 240 4.40 24.42 -8.50
C THR A 240 2.86 24.31 -8.60
N PHE A 241 2.15 24.30 -7.48
CA PHE A 241 0.69 24.24 -7.48
C PHE A 241 0.04 25.49 -8.08
N PHE A 242 0.55 26.71 -7.75
CA PHE A 242 -0.09 27.96 -8.14
C PHE A 242 0.49 28.58 -9.42
N ASP A 243 1.75 28.27 -9.78
CA ASP A 243 2.43 28.87 -10.91
C ASP A 243 2.43 27.93 -12.12
N ASP A 244 2.75 26.62 -11.95
CA ASP A 244 2.81 25.64 -13.05
C ASP A 244 1.43 25.22 -13.54
N ASN A 245 0.44 25.16 -12.63
CA ASN A 245 -0.93 24.74 -12.91
C ASN A 245 -1.02 23.34 -13.56
N LYS A 246 -0.17 22.42 -13.11
CA LYS A 246 -0.16 21.01 -13.52
C LYS A 246 -0.73 20.14 -12.40
N TYR A 247 -1.78 19.39 -12.67
CA TYR A 247 -2.53 18.70 -11.64
C TYR A 247 -2.80 17.25 -11.99
N PHE A 248 -2.78 16.42 -10.94
CA PHE A 248 -3.42 15.13 -10.94
C PHE A 248 -4.84 15.26 -10.38
N LYS A 249 -5.78 14.58 -11.01
CA LYS A 249 -7.21 14.59 -10.65
C LYS A 249 -7.73 13.17 -10.69
N SER A 250 -8.47 12.78 -9.65
CA SER A 250 -9.14 11.48 -9.65
C SER A 250 -10.56 11.57 -9.09
N VAL A 251 -11.40 10.66 -9.54
CA VAL A 251 -12.71 10.37 -8.94
C VAL A 251 -12.93 8.87 -8.94
N GLU A 252 -13.29 8.34 -7.80
CA GLU A 252 -13.61 6.93 -7.58
C GLU A 252 -15.05 6.81 -7.11
N LEU A 253 -15.79 5.89 -7.70
CA LEU A 253 -17.12 5.48 -7.29
C LEU A 253 -17.08 4.01 -6.92
N GLY A 254 -17.52 3.69 -5.71
CA GLY A 254 -17.44 2.33 -5.21
C GLY A 254 -18.66 1.89 -4.40
N TRP A 255 -18.79 0.58 -4.36
CA TRP A 255 -19.68 -0.14 -3.47
C TRP A 255 -18.86 -0.83 -2.38
N THR A 256 -19.36 -0.81 -1.17
CA THR A 256 -18.81 -1.56 -0.03
C THR A 256 -19.95 -2.09 0.83
N LYS A 257 -19.72 -3.19 1.53
CA LYS A 257 -20.71 -3.75 2.45
C LYS A 257 -21.03 -2.81 3.61
N SER A 258 -20.04 -2.04 4.06
CA SER A 258 -20.19 -0.98 5.05
C SER A 258 -18.98 -0.07 4.98
N GLN A 259 -19.07 1.17 5.49
CA GLN A 259 -17.94 2.10 5.55
C GLN A 259 -16.71 1.49 6.28
N GLY A 260 -16.93 0.66 7.31
CA GLY A 260 -15.85 -0.03 8.03
C GLY A 260 -15.14 -1.12 7.21
N GLN A 261 -15.69 -1.52 6.07
CA GLN A 261 -15.13 -2.55 5.19
C GLN A 261 -14.74 -2.01 3.80
N ILE A 262 -14.58 -0.71 3.68
CA ILE A 262 -14.38 -0.01 2.40
C ILE A 262 -13.22 -0.53 1.55
N TYR A 263 -12.17 -1.13 2.14
CA TYR A 263 -11.03 -1.68 1.40
C TYR A 263 -11.02 -3.20 1.32
N VAL A 264 -11.96 -3.86 1.98
CA VAL A 264 -12.00 -5.33 2.12
C VAL A 264 -13.14 -5.94 1.30
N ASP A 265 -14.38 -5.52 1.56
CA ASP A 265 -15.56 -5.87 0.75
C ASP A 265 -15.88 -4.68 -0.16
N ASN A 266 -15.26 -4.65 -1.34
CA ASN A 266 -15.23 -3.46 -2.18
C ASN A 266 -15.31 -3.80 -3.67
N ILE A 267 -16.05 -2.97 -4.41
CA ILE A 267 -16.02 -2.92 -5.87
C ILE A 267 -16.00 -1.45 -6.26
N HIS A 268 -14.98 -0.99 -6.99
CA HIS A 268 -14.90 0.39 -7.42
C HIS A 268 -14.33 0.58 -8.83
N PHE A 269 -14.63 1.75 -9.38
CA PHE A 269 -14.04 2.29 -10.59
C PHE A 269 -13.41 3.63 -10.27
N THR A 270 -12.17 3.83 -10.69
CA THR A 270 -11.42 5.07 -10.55
C THR A 270 -11.15 5.66 -11.93
N LEU A 271 -11.61 6.88 -12.17
CA LEU A 271 -11.23 7.70 -13.32
C LEU A 271 -10.14 8.67 -12.87
N TRP A 272 -9.11 8.85 -13.68
CA TRP A 272 -8.03 9.75 -13.37
C TRP A 272 -7.55 10.51 -14.62
N HIS A 273 -6.94 11.68 -14.38
CA HIS A 273 -6.28 12.51 -15.36
C HIS A 273 -5.04 13.13 -14.72
N ALA A 274 -3.93 13.08 -15.42
CA ALA A 274 -2.69 13.74 -15.06
C ALA A 274 -2.28 14.73 -16.14
N ASP A 275 -1.91 15.95 -15.77
CA ASP A 275 -1.20 16.86 -16.66
C ASP A 275 0.25 16.36 -16.81
N GLU A 276 1.00 16.86 -17.80
CA GLU A 276 2.42 16.52 -17.94
C GLU A 276 3.23 17.01 -16.74
N SER A 277 4.26 16.25 -16.37
CA SER A 277 5.19 16.61 -15.29
C SER A 277 6.63 16.48 -15.76
N GLU A 278 7.38 17.60 -15.73
CA GLU A 278 8.82 17.58 -15.96
C GLU A 278 9.55 16.87 -14.81
N MET A 279 9.08 17.03 -13.57
CA MET A 279 9.64 16.40 -12.39
C MET A 279 9.57 14.88 -12.46
N GLN A 280 8.44 14.32 -12.91
CA GLN A 280 8.21 12.87 -13.05
C GLN A 280 8.67 12.35 -14.43
N GLY A 281 9.01 13.22 -15.37
CA GLY A 281 9.31 12.84 -16.75
C GLY A 281 8.10 12.24 -17.49
N THR A 282 6.89 12.65 -17.14
CA THR A 282 5.64 12.08 -17.68
C THR A 282 4.93 13.03 -18.62
N THR A 283 4.28 12.46 -19.63
CA THR A 283 3.38 13.19 -20.52
C THR A 283 1.99 13.31 -19.91
N LYS A 284 1.17 14.24 -20.44
CA LYS A 284 -0.24 14.32 -20.10
C LYS A 284 -0.99 13.05 -20.50
N GLY A 285 -1.93 12.58 -19.66
CA GLY A 285 -2.77 11.44 -19.99
C GLY A 285 -3.92 11.23 -19.01
N GLN A 286 -4.62 10.13 -19.23
CA GLN A 286 -5.81 9.79 -18.47
C GLN A 286 -6.03 8.28 -18.46
N GLY A 287 -6.89 7.80 -17.58
CA GLY A 287 -7.19 6.38 -17.52
C GLY A 287 -8.36 6.00 -16.63
N ILE A 288 -8.60 4.71 -16.61
CA ILE A 288 -9.64 4.08 -15.77
C ILE A 288 -9.07 2.83 -15.11
N ASN A 289 -9.38 2.67 -13.82
CA ASN A 289 -9.05 1.47 -13.05
C ASN A 289 -10.32 0.86 -12.47
N PHE A 290 -10.28 -0.45 -12.33
CA PHE A 290 -11.32 -1.27 -11.71
C PHE A 290 -10.69 -2.12 -10.62
N SER A 291 -11.36 -2.23 -9.48
CA SER A 291 -10.94 -3.11 -8.39
C SER A 291 -12.17 -3.79 -7.79
N ALA A 292 -12.03 -5.06 -7.47
CA ALA A 292 -13.03 -5.85 -6.75
C ALA A 292 -12.34 -6.79 -5.77
N SER A 293 -12.78 -6.78 -4.52
CA SER A 293 -12.33 -7.70 -3.48
C SER A 293 -13.46 -8.07 -2.53
N ARG A 294 -13.37 -9.20 -1.88
CA ARG A 294 -14.35 -9.66 -0.92
C ARG A 294 -13.73 -10.55 0.15
N LEU A 295 -13.95 -10.23 1.41
CA LEU A 295 -13.51 -11.09 2.52
C LEU A 295 -14.54 -12.20 2.79
N ILE A 296 -14.13 -13.44 2.57
CA ILE A 296 -14.95 -14.65 2.76
C ILE A 296 -14.51 -15.34 4.05
N ASP A 297 -15.47 -15.60 4.94
CA ASP A 297 -15.27 -16.28 6.23
C ASP A 297 -14.15 -15.65 7.11
N GLY A 298 -13.91 -14.34 6.95
CA GLY A 298 -12.86 -13.62 7.67
C GLY A 298 -11.42 -14.05 7.35
N LYS A 299 -11.21 -14.84 6.30
CA LYS A 299 -9.91 -15.45 5.97
C LYS A 299 -9.49 -15.28 4.52
N TRP A 300 -10.38 -15.56 3.58
CA TRP A 300 -10.09 -15.49 2.16
C TRP A 300 -10.45 -14.14 1.59
N LEU A 301 -9.51 -13.47 0.96
CA LEU A 301 -9.70 -12.20 0.27
C LEU A 301 -9.31 -12.35 -1.21
N PRO A 302 -10.13 -13.00 -2.05
CA PRO A 302 -9.93 -12.94 -3.49
C PRO A 302 -10.09 -11.51 -4.00
N PHE A 303 -9.32 -11.16 -5.03
CA PHE A 303 -9.42 -9.89 -5.72
C PHE A 303 -9.22 -10.02 -7.22
N LEU A 304 -9.79 -9.07 -7.95
CA LEU A 304 -9.59 -8.85 -9.38
C LEU A 304 -9.42 -7.35 -9.60
N ARG A 305 -8.37 -6.96 -10.30
CA ARG A 305 -8.09 -5.57 -10.63
C ARG A 305 -7.69 -5.43 -12.07
N ALA A 306 -8.04 -4.30 -12.69
CA ALA A 306 -7.68 -3.97 -14.05
C ALA A 306 -7.46 -2.47 -14.20
N GLY A 307 -6.60 -2.08 -15.12
CA GLY A 307 -6.35 -0.69 -15.43
C GLY A 307 -6.08 -0.48 -16.91
N TYR A 308 -6.44 0.70 -17.39
CA TYR A 308 -6.12 1.21 -18.72
C TYR A 308 -5.67 2.66 -18.60
N SER A 309 -4.59 2.99 -19.29
CA SER A 309 -4.10 4.36 -19.44
C SER A 309 -3.95 4.73 -20.91
N GLU A 310 -4.26 5.98 -21.21
CA GLU A 310 -3.99 6.61 -22.49
C GLU A 310 -2.92 7.67 -22.26
N ASP A 311 -1.74 7.47 -22.87
CA ASP A 311 -0.54 8.30 -22.70
C ASP A 311 -0.02 8.34 -21.25
N ALA A 312 0.25 9.52 -20.67
CA ALA A 312 0.70 9.77 -19.29
C ALA A 312 2.06 9.16 -18.87
N GLY A 313 2.71 8.37 -19.69
CA GLY A 313 4.00 7.75 -19.35
C GLY A 313 3.90 6.71 -18.20
N THR A 314 2.76 6.07 -18.07
CA THR A 314 2.56 4.97 -17.10
C THR A 314 3.43 3.77 -17.41
N LEU A 315 3.76 2.98 -16.40
CA LEU A 315 4.61 1.77 -16.57
C LEU A 315 3.97 0.76 -17.52
N MET A 316 2.64 0.64 -17.49
CA MET A 316 1.86 -0.23 -18.37
C MET A 316 0.66 0.53 -18.93
N GLU A 317 0.33 0.31 -20.20
CA GLU A 317 -0.90 0.87 -20.80
C GLU A 317 -2.14 0.11 -20.38
N LYS A 318 -2.02 -1.21 -20.20
CA LYS A 318 -3.08 -2.08 -19.69
C LYS A 318 -2.50 -3.01 -18.66
N SER A 319 -3.28 -3.29 -17.64
CA SER A 319 -2.91 -4.24 -16.60
C SER A 319 -4.14 -4.99 -16.11
N VAL A 320 -3.99 -6.28 -15.87
CA VAL A 320 -5.00 -7.12 -15.22
C VAL A 320 -4.31 -7.96 -14.15
N SER A 321 -4.78 -7.83 -12.92
CA SER A 321 -4.27 -8.59 -11.76
C SER A 321 -5.38 -9.40 -11.12
N ALA A 322 -5.11 -10.66 -10.80
CA ALA A 322 -5.99 -11.52 -10.04
C ALA A 322 -5.20 -12.27 -8.97
N GLY A 323 -5.79 -12.43 -7.80
CA GLY A 323 -5.12 -13.11 -6.71
C GLY A 323 -5.98 -13.25 -5.47
N PHE A 324 -5.35 -13.61 -4.38
CA PHE A 324 -6.02 -13.69 -3.08
C PHE A 324 -5.04 -13.44 -1.93
N GLY A 325 -5.61 -13.00 -0.79
CA GLY A 325 -5.00 -13.09 0.53
C GLY A 325 -5.64 -14.21 1.35
N TYR A 326 -4.85 -14.86 2.20
CA TYR A 326 -5.34 -15.82 3.17
C TYR A 326 -4.79 -15.48 4.56
N TYR A 327 -5.69 -15.10 5.47
CA TYR A 327 -5.36 -14.61 6.80
C TYR A 327 -5.43 -15.74 7.84
N GLY A 328 -4.49 -15.75 8.78
CA GLY A 328 -4.47 -16.67 9.91
C GLY A 328 -3.74 -18.00 9.65
N LEU A 329 -3.00 -18.13 8.54
CA LEU A 329 -2.19 -19.32 8.26
C LEU A 329 -0.99 -19.42 9.21
N GLY A 330 -0.97 -20.41 10.08
CA GLY A 330 0.12 -20.62 11.06
C GLY A 330 0.13 -19.65 12.24
N GLY A 331 -0.76 -18.65 12.26
CA GLY A 331 -0.93 -17.68 13.35
C GLY A 331 -1.97 -16.62 13.01
N PRO A 332 -2.69 -16.08 14.01
CA PRO A 332 -3.84 -15.20 13.76
C PRO A 332 -3.50 -13.90 13.02
N SER A 333 -2.26 -13.44 13.11
CA SER A 333 -1.77 -12.23 12.45
C SER A 333 -0.93 -12.49 11.20
N ASN A 334 -0.78 -13.76 10.80
CA ASN A 334 -0.03 -14.12 9.60
C ASN A 334 -0.91 -14.01 8.36
N ASN A 335 -0.29 -13.71 7.23
CA ASN A 335 -0.97 -13.52 5.95
C ASN A 335 -0.18 -14.18 4.82
N LEU A 336 -0.86 -14.95 3.98
CA LEU A 336 -0.35 -15.46 2.72
C LEU A 336 -1.03 -14.69 1.59
N GLY A 337 -0.27 -14.19 0.62
CA GLY A 337 -0.80 -13.65 -0.63
C GLY A 337 -0.25 -14.41 -1.83
N ALA A 338 -1.08 -14.58 -2.86
CA ALA A 338 -0.66 -15.07 -4.15
C ALA A 338 -1.44 -14.35 -5.25
N ALA A 339 -0.73 -13.90 -6.30
CA ALA A 339 -1.34 -13.15 -7.39
C ALA A 339 -0.58 -13.34 -8.70
N ILE A 340 -1.31 -13.10 -9.80
CA ILE A 340 -0.77 -13.01 -11.15
C ILE A 340 -1.19 -11.67 -11.77
N ASN A 341 -0.32 -11.12 -12.60
CA ASN A 341 -0.55 -9.92 -13.39
C ASN A 341 -0.19 -10.17 -14.85
N TRP A 342 -0.99 -9.64 -15.74
CA TRP A 342 -0.65 -9.37 -17.13
C TRP A 342 -0.58 -7.87 -17.33
N GLY A 343 0.50 -7.38 -17.94
CA GLY A 343 0.71 -5.98 -18.25
C GLY A 343 1.19 -5.77 -19.67
N GLU A 344 0.50 -4.88 -20.41
CA GLU A 344 0.90 -4.43 -21.74
C GLU A 344 1.78 -3.19 -21.59
N VAL A 345 3.03 -3.29 -22.02
CA VAL A 345 4.00 -2.20 -21.98
C VAL A 345 4.15 -1.62 -23.39
N LYS A 346 3.97 -0.30 -23.51
CA LYS A 346 4.02 0.39 -24.80
C LYS A 346 5.37 0.19 -25.50
N GLY A 347 5.33 -0.41 -26.68
CA GLY A 347 6.53 -0.64 -27.51
C GLY A 347 7.41 -1.80 -27.05
N SER A 348 6.95 -2.64 -26.15
CA SER A 348 7.61 -3.84 -25.67
C SER A 348 6.69 -5.06 -25.72
N SER A 349 7.19 -6.23 -25.32
CA SER A 349 6.39 -7.43 -25.12
C SER A 349 5.52 -7.32 -23.89
N ASP A 350 4.40 -8.04 -23.85
CA ASP A 350 3.58 -8.17 -22.66
C ASP A 350 4.38 -8.85 -21.55
N GLN A 351 4.36 -8.26 -20.36
CA GLN A 351 5.00 -8.82 -19.18
C GLN A 351 3.97 -9.56 -18.32
N TYR A 352 4.34 -10.74 -17.84
CA TYR A 352 3.53 -11.49 -16.88
C TYR A 352 4.30 -11.59 -15.56
N THR A 353 3.63 -11.28 -14.46
CA THR A 353 4.23 -11.32 -13.13
C THR A 353 3.40 -12.22 -12.22
N THR A 354 4.05 -13.12 -11.51
CA THR A 354 3.45 -13.92 -10.45
C THR A 354 4.17 -13.62 -9.16
N GLU A 355 3.45 -13.37 -8.07
CA GLU A 355 4.03 -13.16 -6.75
C GLU A 355 3.34 -14.03 -5.71
N VAL A 356 4.13 -14.59 -4.81
CA VAL A 356 3.66 -15.28 -3.60
C VAL A 356 4.47 -14.75 -2.42
N PHE A 357 3.78 -14.21 -1.43
CA PHE A 357 4.42 -13.78 -0.19
C PHE A 357 3.79 -14.47 1.03
N TYR A 358 4.58 -14.62 2.08
CA TYR A 358 4.11 -15.06 3.38
C TYR A 358 4.63 -14.12 4.48
N LEU A 359 3.71 -13.36 5.08
CA LEU A 359 3.96 -12.49 6.21
C LEU A 359 3.76 -13.24 7.50
N MET A 360 4.78 -13.26 8.33
CA MET A 360 4.77 -13.78 9.70
C MET A 360 4.88 -12.63 10.69
N LYS A 361 4.13 -12.72 11.78
CA LYS A 361 4.20 -11.77 12.90
C LYS A 361 4.63 -12.47 14.19
N PRO A 362 5.93 -12.74 14.36
CA PRO A 362 6.44 -13.48 15.52
C PRO A 362 6.32 -12.70 16.83
N HIS A 363 6.18 -11.38 16.75
CA HIS A 363 5.98 -10.49 17.89
C HIS A 363 5.02 -9.35 17.50
N PRO A 364 4.23 -8.76 18.41
CA PRO A 364 3.33 -7.65 18.09
C PRO A 364 3.99 -6.47 17.35
N SER A 365 5.29 -6.24 17.60
CA SER A 365 6.08 -5.17 16.98
C SER A 365 6.97 -5.63 15.83
N ILE A 366 6.96 -6.91 15.43
CA ILE A 366 7.90 -7.43 14.42
C ILE A 366 7.13 -8.21 13.37
N GLU A 367 7.33 -7.85 12.13
CA GLU A 367 6.81 -8.51 10.94
C GLU A 367 7.98 -8.97 10.06
N VAL A 368 7.86 -10.17 9.50
CA VAL A 368 8.83 -10.73 8.54
C VAL A 368 8.06 -11.31 7.37
N THR A 369 8.41 -10.91 6.16
CA THR A 369 7.79 -11.39 4.93
C THR A 369 8.82 -12.10 4.06
N ALA A 370 8.58 -13.36 3.74
CA ALA A 370 9.26 -14.04 2.65
C ALA A 370 8.46 -13.85 1.36
N ASP A 371 9.17 -13.66 0.24
CA ASP A 371 8.59 -13.31 -1.06
C ASP A 371 9.28 -14.05 -2.19
N ILE A 372 8.49 -14.47 -3.17
CA ILE A 372 8.97 -15.05 -4.42
C ILE A 372 8.15 -14.46 -5.56
N GLN A 373 8.84 -13.96 -6.60
CA GLN A 373 8.22 -13.45 -7.81
C GLN A 373 8.81 -14.17 -9.02
N TYR A 374 7.96 -14.47 -10.01
CA TYR A 374 8.37 -14.98 -11.30
C TYR A 374 7.82 -14.10 -12.41
N ILE A 375 8.74 -13.60 -13.25
CA ILE A 375 8.44 -12.66 -14.31
C ILE A 375 8.76 -13.32 -15.62
N VAL A 376 7.74 -13.43 -16.47
CA VAL A 376 7.83 -13.94 -17.83
C VAL A 376 7.82 -12.76 -18.78
N ASN A 377 8.72 -12.76 -19.75
CA ASN A 377 8.92 -11.66 -20.69
C ASN A 377 9.13 -10.30 -19.99
N PRO A 378 10.14 -10.11 -19.13
CA PRO A 378 10.41 -8.79 -18.54
C PRO A 378 10.49 -7.73 -19.65
N ALA A 379 9.80 -6.61 -19.46
CA ALA A 379 9.55 -5.65 -20.55
C ALA A 379 10.78 -5.08 -21.22
N LEU A 380 11.91 -4.98 -20.49
CA LEU A 380 13.21 -4.49 -21.00
C LEU A 380 14.18 -5.64 -21.33
N ASN A 381 13.83 -6.90 -21.07
CA ASN A 381 14.62 -8.09 -21.36
C ASN A 381 13.73 -9.29 -21.68
N PRO A 382 12.95 -9.26 -22.76
CA PRO A 382 11.89 -10.27 -23.01
C PRO A 382 12.40 -11.68 -23.31
N ASP A 383 13.70 -11.84 -23.55
CA ASP A 383 14.29 -13.15 -23.91
C ASP A 383 14.65 -14.01 -22.68
N GLN A 384 14.54 -13.47 -21.46
CA GLN A 384 14.96 -14.15 -20.24
C GLN A 384 13.93 -13.97 -19.12
N ASP A 385 13.26 -15.04 -18.76
CA ASP A 385 12.39 -15.05 -17.56
C ASP A 385 13.22 -14.90 -16.28
N VAL A 386 12.70 -14.18 -15.31
CA VAL A 386 13.39 -13.86 -14.07
C VAL A 386 12.66 -14.45 -12.86
N LEU A 387 13.36 -15.24 -12.04
CA LEU A 387 12.91 -15.60 -10.70
C LEU A 387 13.55 -14.65 -9.68
N MET A 388 12.72 -13.99 -8.89
CA MET A 388 13.14 -13.16 -7.76
C MET A 388 12.77 -13.80 -6.44
N TYR A 389 13.59 -13.54 -5.43
CA TYR A 389 13.32 -13.94 -4.05
C TYR A 389 13.69 -12.81 -3.10
N GLY A 390 12.84 -12.59 -2.12
CA GLY A 390 12.95 -11.45 -1.22
C GLY A 390 12.67 -11.79 0.24
N LEU A 391 13.24 -10.98 1.10
CA LEU A 391 12.94 -10.97 2.53
C LEU A 391 12.76 -9.53 2.99
N ARG A 392 11.60 -9.21 3.54
CA ARG A 392 11.28 -7.92 4.14
C ARG A 392 11.06 -8.12 5.64
N ALA A 393 11.65 -7.26 6.45
CA ALA A 393 11.43 -7.22 7.89
C ALA A 393 11.01 -5.80 8.31
N ARG A 394 10.06 -5.71 9.25
CA ARG A 394 9.58 -4.45 9.82
C ARG A 394 9.53 -4.56 11.34
N ALA A 395 10.01 -3.53 12.02
CA ALA A 395 9.85 -3.36 13.45
C ALA A 395 9.11 -2.05 13.72
N ALA A 396 7.98 -2.10 14.44
CA ALA A 396 7.09 -0.95 14.67
C ALA A 396 6.87 -0.71 16.18
N TRP A 397 6.80 0.57 16.58
CA TRP A 397 6.65 1.02 17.98
C TRP A 397 5.53 2.03 18.18
#